data_83dece0d3e99062e3c28ad8557dcea42
#
_entry.id   83dece0d3e99062e3c28ad8557dcea42
#
_cell.length_a   1.000
_cell.length_b   1.000
_cell.length_c   1.000
_cell.angle_alpha   90.00
_cell.angle_beta   90.00
_cell.angle_gamma   90.00
#
_symmetry.space_group_name_H-M   'P 1'
#
loop_
_entity.id
_entity.type
_entity.pdbx_description
1 polymer ?
#
loop_
_entity_poly.entity_id
_entity_poly.type
_entity_poly.pdbx_seq_one_letter_code
_entity_poly.pdbx_strand_id
1 'polypeptide(L)'
;MTTATKAKPATPHAFESVAAQAKEQYEGFVKAGQEQAAKTFEQTTSVAKEQVEKLSAQLLKLTADLQALNKGNVEALIQSGSIASEGAGELTREMTAYAQASFDKSVSTGKALLTAKSLKEVIDLQNDYVKTSLDAFAAEATRMQDLTTRVTSAAFAPLNARLNATVETLTKPLAA
;
A
#
# COMPACT_ATOMS: atom_id res chain seq x y z
N MET A 1 61.25 7.29 -34.90
CA MET A 1 61.77 7.13 -33.51
C MET A 1 60.57 7.23 -32.57
N THR A 2 60.08 6.09 -32.14
CA THR A 2 58.87 5.94 -31.34
C THR A 2 59.29 5.83 -29.88
N THR A 3 59.04 6.82 -29.07
CA THR A 3 59.28 6.75 -27.62
C THR A 3 58.07 6.13 -26.97
N ALA A 4 58.21 4.88 -26.57
CA ALA A 4 57.25 4.20 -25.72
C ALA A 4 57.37 4.72 -24.29
N THR A 5 56.37 5.43 -23.83
CA THR A 5 56.25 5.84 -22.42
C THR A 5 55.84 4.62 -21.58
N LYS A 6 56.81 4.11 -20.83
CA LYS A 6 56.70 2.97 -19.91
C LYS A 6 55.82 3.40 -18.74
N ALA A 7 54.60 2.88 -18.65
CA ALA A 7 53.74 3.05 -17.50
C ALA A 7 54.41 2.45 -16.27
N LYS A 8 54.58 3.27 -15.24
CA LYS A 8 55.11 2.90 -13.92
C LYS A 8 54.07 1.99 -13.23
N PRO A 9 54.45 0.82 -12.71
CA PRO A 9 53.50 -0.02 -11.99
C PRO A 9 53.02 0.70 -10.74
N ALA A 10 51.70 0.77 -10.56
CA ALA A 10 51.07 1.33 -9.36
C ALA A 10 51.53 0.52 -8.15
N THR A 11 52.05 1.21 -7.16
CA THR A 11 52.52 0.62 -5.90
C THR A 11 51.30 0.04 -5.13
N PRO A 12 51.48 -1.09 -4.39
CA PRO A 12 50.38 -1.73 -3.63
C PRO A 12 49.64 -0.77 -2.71
N HIS A 13 50.33 0.22 -2.14
CA HIS A 13 49.75 1.27 -1.30
C HIS A 13 48.72 2.19 -1.99
N ALA A 14 48.83 2.40 -3.32
CA ALA A 14 47.87 3.21 -4.05
C ALA A 14 46.54 2.49 -4.24
N PHE A 15 46.57 1.17 -4.36
CA PHE A 15 45.33 0.35 -4.47
C PHE A 15 44.61 0.22 -3.12
N GLU A 16 45.37 0.09 -2.05
CA GLU A 16 44.84 0.01 -0.68
C GLU A 16 44.18 1.33 -0.24
N SER A 17 44.76 2.47 -0.60
CA SER A 17 44.17 3.79 -0.31
C SER A 17 42.89 4.06 -1.10
N VAL A 18 42.82 3.63 -2.36
CA VAL A 18 41.61 3.77 -3.18
C VAL A 18 40.50 2.84 -2.68
N ALA A 19 40.83 1.63 -2.26
CA ALA A 19 39.88 0.69 -1.68
C ALA A 19 39.35 1.18 -0.33
N ALA A 20 40.20 1.77 0.51
CA ALA A 20 39.78 2.38 1.77
C ALA A 20 38.85 3.57 1.57
N GLN A 21 39.18 4.48 0.64
CA GLN A 21 38.33 5.61 0.29
C GLN A 21 36.99 5.17 -0.32
N ALA A 22 36.97 4.16 -1.17
CA ALA A 22 35.74 3.64 -1.75
C ALA A 22 34.85 3.00 -0.67
N LYS A 23 35.44 2.31 0.30
CA LYS A 23 34.73 1.75 1.45
C LYS A 23 34.11 2.85 2.33
N GLU A 24 34.88 3.88 2.64
CA GLU A 24 34.45 5.01 3.46
C GLU A 24 33.32 5.80 2.78
N GLN A 25 33.44 6.02 1.45
CA GLN A 25 32.36 6.64 0.67
C GLN A 25 31.10 5.78 0.61
N TYR A 26 31.25 4.45 0.48
CA TYR A 26 30.12 3.53 0.48
C TYR A 26 29.43 3.49 1.86
N GLU A 27 30.17 3.40 2.95
CA GLU A 27 29.65 3.45 4.31
C GLU A 27 28.94 4.79 4.59
N GLY A 28 29.53 5.90 4.13
CA GLY A 28 28.91 7.23 4.19
C GLY A 28 27.60 7.33 3.42
N PHE A 29 27.57 6.77 2.22
CA PHE A 29 26.35 6.73 1.40
C PHE A 29 25.24 5.87 2.03
N VAL A 30 25.58 4.70 2.54
CA VAL A 30 24.65 3.82 3.25
C VAL A 30 24.09 4.49 4.51
N LYS A 31 24.97 5.13 5.31
CA LYS A 31 24.58 5.85 6.52
C LYS A 31 23.68 7.04 6.21
N ALA A 32 24.05 7.84 5.21
CA ALA A 32 23.21 8.96 4.74
C ALA A 32 21.86 8.48 4.21
N GLY A 33 21.84 7.36 3.48
CA GLY A 33 20.59 6.73 2.99
C GLY A 33 19.70 6.24 4.15
N GLN A 34 20.29 5.62 5.18
CA GLN A 34 19.56 5.20 6.37
C GLN A 34 19.02 6.38 7.18
N GLU A 35 19.81 7.43 7.37
CA GLU A 35 19.38 8.65 8.06
C GLU A 35 18.26 9.37 7.30
N GLN A 36 18.37 9.44 5.98
CA GLN A 36 17.34 10.03 5.14
C GLN A 36 16.06 9.20 5.15
N ALA A 37 16.17 7.88 5.08
CA ALA A 37 15.03 6.97 5.19
C ALA A 37 14.34 7.08 6.56
N ALA A 38 15.12 7.14 7.65
CA ALA A 38 14.59 7.31 9.00
C ALA A 38 13.86 8.66 9.14
N LYS A 39 14.45 9.77 8.67
CA LYS A 39 13.81 11.09 8.68
C LYS A 39 12.53 11.12 7.85
N THR A 40 12.56 10.51 6.66
CA THR A 40 11.37 10.42 5.79
C THR A 40 10.28 9.58 6.46
N PHE A 41 10.65 8.48 7.12
CA PHE A 41 9.72 7.64 7.86
C PHE A 41 9.12 8.37 9.06
N GLU A 42 9.93 9.09 9.85
CA GLU A 42 9.45 9.92 10.96
C GLU A 42 8.53 11.04 10.46
N GLN A 43 8.91 11.74 9.40
CA GLN A 43 8.06 12.78 8.79
C GLN A 43 6.76 12.22 8.26
N THR A 44 6.81 11.08 7.55
CA THR A 44 5.60 10.44 7.03
C THR A 44 4.70 9.95 8.17
N THR A 45 5.29 9.40 9.23
CA THR A 45 4.56 8.95 10.41
C THR A 45 3.97 10.11 11.21
N SER A 46 4.72 11.21 11.36
CA SER A 46 4.22 12.41 12.08
C SER A 46 3.10 13.09 11.31
N VAL A 47 3.23 13.23 9.98
CA VAL A 47 2.18 13.76 9.10
C VAL A 47 0.93 12.85 9.14
N ALA A 48 1.12 11.53 9.10
CA ALA A 48 0.01 10.59 9.20
C ALA A 48 -0.70 10.70 10.57
N LYS A 49 0.05 10.79 11.67
CA LYS A 49 -0.50 11.02 13.01
C LYS A 49 -1.24 12.36 13.10
N GLU A 50 -0.64 13.43 12.61
CA GLU A 50 -1.26 14.76 12.60
C GLU A 50 -2.53 14.79 11.75
N GLN A 51 -2.55 14.11 10.60
CA GLN A 51 -3.75 13.96 9.78
C GLN A 51 -4.83 13.14 10.50
N VAL A 52 -4.46 12.05 11.16
CA VAL A 52 -5.40 11.24 11.96
C VAL A 52 -5.92 12.05 13.16
N GLU A 53 -5.09 12.80 13.86
CA GLU A 53 -5.50 13.67 14.96
C GLU A 53 -6.41 14.82 14.49
N LYS A 54 -6.08 15.47 13.38
CA LYS A 54 -6.93 16.49 12.76
C LYS A 54 -8.26 15.92 12.30
N LEU A 55 -8.24 14.75 11.65
CA LEU A 55 -9.46 14.06 11.23
C LEU A 55 -10.32 13.66 12.43
N SER A 56 -9.69 13.15 13.48
CA SER A 56 -10.32 12.79 14.74
C SER A 56 -10.92 14.01 15.46
N ALA A 57 -10.19 15.14 15.51
CA ALA A 57 -10.67 16.40 16.07
C ALA A 57 -11.81 17.01 15.25
N GLN A 58 -11.75 16.93 13.93
CA GLN A 58 -12.83 17.34 13.03
C GLN A 58 -14.07 16.45 13.20
N LEU A 59 -13.86 15.14 13.37
CA LEU A 59 -14.94 14.19 13.62
C LEU A 59 -15.61 14.45 14.97
N LEU A 60 -14.83 14.74 16.02
CA LEU A 60 -15.34 15.11 17.35
C LEU A 60 -16.08 16.44 17.32
N LYS A 61 -15.56 17.43 16.61
CA LYS A 61 -16.21 18.71 16.41
C LYS A 61 -17.49 18.56 15.60
N LEU A 62 -17.43 17.79 14.51
CA LEU A 62 -18.61 17.43 13.71
C LEU A 62 -19.64 16.67 14.57
N THR A 63 -19.18 15.76 15.43
CA THR A 63 -20.05 15.02 16.35
C THR A 63 -20.70 15.96 17.39
N ALA A 64 -19.97 16.96 17.90
CA ALA A 64 -20.51 17.96 18.80
C ALA A 64 -21.55 18.87 18.12
N ASP A 65 -21.24 19.32 16.89
CA ASP A 65 -22.15 20.11 16.07
C ASP A 65 -23.37 19.27 15.60
N LEU A 66 -23.16 17.97 15.34
CA LEU A 66 -24.21 17.02 14.97
C LEU A 66 -25.08 16.60 16.15
N GLN A 67 -24.53 16.57 17.40
CA GLN A 67 -25.32 16.37 18.60
C GLN A 67 -26.35 17.50 18.78
N ALA A 68 -25.99 18.70 18.39
CA ALA A 68 -26.93 19.83 18.39
C ALA A 68 -28.03 19.70 17.31
N LEU A 69 -27.79 18.93 16.27
CA LEU A 69 -28.67 18.85 15.11
C LEU A 69 -29.54 17.60 14.99
N ASN A 70 -29.24 16.51 15.62
CA ASN A 70 -30.19 15.37 15.81
C ASN A 70 -29.48 14.00 15.98
N LYS A 71 -30.11 13.13 16.79
CA LYS A 71 -29.71 11.74 17.04
C LYS A 71 -29.46 10.92 15.76
N GLY A 72 -30.22 11.21 14.71
CA GLY A 72 -30.10 10.50 13.43
C GLY A 72 -28.78 10.78 12.64
N ASN A 73 -28.08 11.89 12.96
CA ASN A 73 -26.78 12.16 12.34
C ASN A 73 -25.68 11.30 12.98
N VAL A 74 -25.77 11.06 14.28
CA VAL A 74 -24.87 10.16 15.02
C VAL A 74 -25.04 8.72 14.52
N GLU A 75 -26.30 8.29 14.31
CA GLU A 75 -26.58 6.97 13.75
C GLU A 75 -25.97 6.78 12.36
N ALA A 76 -26.07 7.77 11.49
CA ALA A 76 -25.48 7.70 10.15
C ALA A 76 -23.94 7.60 10.20
N LEU A 77 -23.32 8.31 11.16
CA LEU A 77 -21.86 8.24 11.35
C LEU A 77 -21.42 6.86 11.87
N ILE A 78 -22.13 6.32 12.85
CA ILE A 78 -21.89 4.98 13.38
C ILE A 78 -22.08 3.93 12.28
N GLN A 79 -23.15 4.04 11.51
CA GLN A 79 -23.42 3.14 10.39
C GLN A 79 -22.33 3.21 9.33
N SER A 80 -21.89 4.41 8.96
CA SER A 80 -20.78 4.61 8.02
C SER A 80 -19.47 4.00 8.53
N GLY A 81 -19.16 4.21 9.80
CA GLY A 81 -18.00 3.61 10.48
C GLY A 81 -18.05 2.08 10.50
N SER A 82 -19.22 1.50 10.80
CA SER A 82 -19.42 0.05 10.77
C SER A 82 -19.20 -0.52 9.37
N ILE A 83 -19.81 0.08 8.36
CA ILE A 83 -19.65 -0.33 6.95
C ILE A 83 -18.18 -0.25 6.51
N ALA A 84 -17.49 0.83 6.87
CA ALA A 84 -16.07 0.98 6.56
C ALA A 84 -15.20 -0.07 7.25
N SER A 85 -15.50 -0.38 8.52
CA SER A 85 -14.78 -1.41 9.29
C SER A 85 -15.03 -2.81 8.74
N GLU A 86 -16.28 -3.13 8.41
CA GLU A 86 -16.65 -4.41 7.79
C GLU A 86 -15.97 -4.56 6.43
N GLY A 87 -15.96 -3.50 5.63
CA GLY A 87 -15.30 -3.47 4.33
C GLY A 87 -13.78 -3.65 4.42
N ALA A 88 -13.13 -3.04 5.42
CA ALA A 88 -11.72 -3.28 5.70
C ALA A 88 -11.45 -4.74 6.08
N GLY A 89 -12.35 -5.36 6.84
CA GLY A 89 -12.29 -6.79 7.16
C GLY A 89 -12.46 -7.68 5.93
N GLU A 90 -13.36 -7.33 5.01
CA GLU A 90 -13.51 -8.03 3.72
C GLU A 90 -12.23 -7.94 2.88
N LEU A 91 -11.67 -6.74 2.72
CA LEU A 91 -10.40 -6.53 2.00
C LEU A 91 -9.27 -7.39 2.57
N THR A 92 -9.15 -7.44 3.89
CA THR A 92 -8.13 -8.25 4.57
C THR A 92 -8.33 -9.74 4.29
N ARG A 93 -9.57 -10.23 4.30
CA ARG A 93 -9.88 -11.64 4.00
C ARG A 93 -9.55 -11.99 2.55
N GLU A 94 -9.91 -11.15 1.59
CA GLU A 94 -9.59 -11.35 0.18
C GLU A 94 -8.08 -11.37 -0.04
N MET A 95 -7.33 -10.42 0.52
CA MET A 95 -5.86 -10.42 0.44
C MET A 95 -5.24 -11.68 1.03
N THR A 96 -5.76 -12.15 2.17
CA THR A 96 -5.27 -13.37 2.82
C THR A 96 -5.57 -14.60 1.96
N ALA A 97 -6.78 -14.70 1.40
CA ALA A 97 -7.17 -15.78 0.52
C ALA A 97 -6.32 -15.83 -0.77
N TYR A 98 -6.08 -14.66 -1.37
CA TYR A 98 -5.21 -14.54 -2.54
C TYR A 98 -3.76 -14.95 -2.23
N ALA A 99 -3.21 -14.49 -1.10
CA ALA A 99 -1.86 -14.86 -0.67
C ALA A 99 -1.74 -16.38 -0.46
N GLN A 100 -2.73 -16.99 0.18
CA GLN A 100 -2.76 -18.43 0.42
C GLN A 100 -2.88 -19.23 -0.89
N ALA A 101 -3.78 -18.84 -1.79
CA ALA A 101 -3.92 -19.46 -3.11
C ALA A 101 -2.65 -19.33 -3.95
N SER A 102 -1.98 -18.19 -3.91
CA SER A 102 -0.71 -17.95 -4.60
C SER A 102 0.42 -18.80 -4.04
N PHE A 103 0.47 -18.95 -2.72
CA PHE A 103 1.43 -19.84 -2.06
C PHE A 103 1.21 -21.30 -2.44
N ASP A 104 -0.03 -21.78 -2.36
CA ASP A 104 -0.39 -23.16 -2.72
C ASP A 104 -0.07 -23.47 -4.19
N LYS A 105 -0.34 -22.52 -5.08
CA LYS A 105 0.02 -22.60 -6.50
C LYS A 105 1.54 -22.71 -6.67
N SER A 106 2.31 -21.90 -5.96
CA SER A 106 3.78 -21.93 -6.02
C SER A 106 4.33 -23.27 -5.54
N VAL A 107 3.81 -23.78 -4.43
CA VAL A 107 4.20 -25.09 -3.88
C VAL A 107 3.86 -26.22 -4.83
N SER A 108 2.65 -26.21 -5.41
CA SER A 108 2.23 -27.24 -6.36
C SER A 108 3.06 -27.21 -7.65
N THR A 109 3.34 -26.02 -8.17
CA THR A 109 4.22 -25.87 -9.35
C THR A 109 5.65 -26.34 -9.04
N GLY A 110 6.19 -25.98 -7.86
CA GLY A 110 7.50 -26.45 -7.42
C GLY A 110 7.58 -27.99 -7.35
N LYS A 111 6.56 -28.63 -6.81
CA LYS A 111 6.47 -30.11 -6.80
C LYS A 111 6.41 -30.70 -8.21
N ALA A 112 5.62 -30.10 -9.11
CA ALA A 112 5.52 -30.54 -10.49
C ALA A 112 6.87 -30.41 -11.23
N LEU A 113 7.60 -29.32 -11.01
CA LEU A 113 8.92 -29.10 -11.59
C LEU A 113 9.95 -30.15 -11.13
N LEU A 114 9.89 -30.57 -9.86
CA LEU A 114 10.77 -31.60 -9.33
C LEU A 114 10.51 -32.99 -9.93
N THR A 115 9.33 -33.23 -10.47
CA THR A 115 8.91 -34.50 -11.07
C THR A 115 8.88 -34.47 -12.59
N ALA A 116 9.21 -33.33 -13.20
CA ALA A 116 9.24 -33.17 -14.66
C ALA A 116 10.26 -34.10 -15.31
N LYS A 117 9.86 -34.76 -16.39
CA LYS A 117 10.63 -35.78 -17.07
C LYS A 117 11.40 -35.25 -18.28
N SER A 118 11.16 -34.02 -18.69
CA SER A 118 11.81 -33.41 -19.83
C SER A 118 11.97 -31.90 -19.66
N LEU A 119 12.97 -31.32 -20.34
CA LEU A 119 13.16 -29.86 -20.40
C LEU A 119 11.93 -29.16 -20.97
N LYS A 120 11.27 -29.77 -21.96
CA LYS A 120 10.04 -29.22 -22.54
C LYS A 120 8.94 -29.09 -21.47
N GLU A 121 8.75 -30.09 -20.66
CA GLU A 121 7.74 -30.10 -19.58
C GLU A 121 8.07 -29.02 -18.53
N VAL A 122 9.34 -28.82 -18.19
CA VAL A 122 9.77 -27.72 -17.30
C VAL A 122 9.40 -26.35 -17.88
N ILE A 123 9.66 -26.13 -19.15
CA ILE A 123 9.34 -24.87 -19.84
C ILE A 123 7.82 -24.65 -19.89
N ASP A 124 7.07 -25.67 -20.23
CA ASP A 124 5.60 -25.62 -20.29
C ASP A 124 5.01 -25.29 -18.91
N LEU A 125 5.47 -25.94 -17.84
CA LEU A 125 5.04 -25.67 -16.45
C LEU A 125 5.38 -24.23 -16.01
N GLN A 126 6.56 -23.73 -16.34
CA GLN A 126 6.94 -22.36 -16.03
C GLN A 126 6.08 -21.32 -16.77
N ASN A 127 5.85 -21.54 -18.07
CA ASN A 127 5.01 -20.67 -18.87
C ASN A 127 3.56 -20.64 -18.37
N ASP A 128 3.01 -21.82 -18.03
CA ASP A 128 1.66 -21.91 -17.46
C ASP A 128 1.58 -21.23 -16.10
N TYR A 129 2.58 -21.40 -15.24
CA TYR A 129 2.65 -20.73 -13.96
C TYR A 129 2.68 -19.21 -14.11
N VAL A 130 3.53 -18.68 -14.97
CA VAL A 130 3.62 -17.21 -15.21
C VAL A 130 2.30 -16.69 -15.74
N LYS A 131 1.74 -17.31 -16.78
CA LYS A 131 0.47 -16.90 -17.37
C LYS A 131 -0.66 -16.91 -16.33
N THR A 132 -0.86 -18.04 -15.65
CA THR A 132 -1.94 -18.17 -14.67
C THR A 132 -1.75 -17.27 -13.43
N SER A 133 -0.51 -16.96 -13.06
CA SER A 133 -0.22 -16.02 -11.98
C SER A 133 -0.53 -14.57 -12.37
N LEU A 134 -0.23 -14.18 -13.60
CA LEU A 134 -0.59 -12.86 -14.12
C LEU A 134 -2.12 -12.70 -14.26
N ASP A 135 -2.80 -13.73 -14.77
CA ASP A 135 -4.25 -13.74 -14.89
C ASP A 135 -4.92 -13.63 -13.50
N ALA A 136 -4.43 -14.40 -12.53
CA ALA A 136 -4.91 -14.35 -11.15
C ALA A 136 -4.67 -12.99 -10.49
N PHE A 137 -3.50 -12.40 -10.72
CA PHE A 137 -3.19 -11.05 -10.21
C PHE A 137 -4.12 -9.98 -10.81
N ALA A 138 -4.34 -10.01 -12.12
CA ALA A 138 -5.22 -9.07 -12.79
C ALA A 138 -6.67 -9.19 -12.30
N ALA A 139 -7.15 -10.42 -12.14
CA ALA A 139 -8.48 -10.70 -11.61
C ALA A 139 -8.63 -10.19 -10.17
N GLU A 140 -7.63 -10.42 -9.33
CA GLU A 140 -7.64 -9.97 -7.94
C GLU A 140 -7.56 -8.44 -7.84
N ALA A 141 -6.73 -7.79 -8.65
CA ALA A 141 -6.67 -6.33 -8.71
C ALA A 141 -8.03 -5.71 -9.05
N THR A 142 -8.73 -6.29 -10.03
CA THR A 142 -10.09 -5.86 -10.41
C THR A 142 -11.08 -6.05 -9.25
N ARG A 143 -11.05 -7.22 -8.61
CA ARG A 143 -11.92 -7.53 -7.45
C ARG A 143 -11.69 -6.58 -6.29
N MET A 144 -10.42 -6.27 -5.98
CA MET A 144 -10.04 -5.32 -4.94
C MET A 144 -10.53 -3.90 -5.25
N GLN A 145 -10.42 -3.47 -6.50
CA GLN A 145 -10.94 -2.17 -6.95
C GLN A 145 -12.46 -2.09 -6.80
N ASP A 146 -13.18 -3.13 -7.24
CA ASP A 146 -14.63 -3.19 -7.14
C ASP A 146 -15.09 -3.19 -5.68
N LEU A 147 -14.43 -3.98 -4.83
CA LEU A 147 -14.70 -4.04 -3.40
C LEU A 147 -14.45 -2.69 -2.73
N THR A 148 -13.33 -2.04 -3.02
CA THR A 148 -13.00 -0.71 -2.48
C THR A 148 -14.04 0.32 -2.90
N THR A 149 -14.45 0.32 -4.17
CA THR A 149 -15.46 1.24 -4.70
C THR A 149 -16.81 1.00 -4.02
N ARG A 150 -17.22 -0.26 -3.88
CA ARG A 150 -18.46 -0.66 -3.22
C ARG A 150 -18.48 -0.22 -1.75
N VAL A 151 -17.42 -0.54 -1.01
CA VAL A 151 -17.29 -0.18 0.41
C VAL A 151 -17.32 1.33 0.61
N THR A 152 -16.55 2.06 -0.21
CA THR A 152 -16.51 3.53 -0.15
C THR A 152 -17.89 4.11 -0.43
N SER A 153 -18.55 3.70 -1.50
CA SER A 153 -19.89 4.17 -1.84
C SER A 153 -20.91 3.86 -0.75
N ALA A 154 -20.88 2.64 -0.21
CA ALA A 154 -21.77 2.21 0.86
C ALA A 154 -21.52 2.99 2.17
N ALA A 155 -20.26 3.25 2.53
CA ALA A 155 -19.90 4.00 3.72
C ALA A 155 -20.33 5.47 3.64
N PHE A 156 -20.32 6.08 2.47
CA PHE A 156 -20.78 7.46 2.29
C PHE A 156 -22.30 7.60 2.10
N ALA A 157 -23.02 6.54 1.76
CA ALA A 157 -24.46 6.60 1.51
C ALA A 157 -25.27 7.14 2.69
N PRO A 158 -25.08 6.70 3.96
CA PRO A 158 -25.81 7.23 5.10
C PRO A 158 -25.53 8.73 5.34
N LEU A 159 -24.29 9.16 5.13
CA LEU A 159 -23.89 10.55 5.30
C LEU A 159 -24.53 11.46 4.24
N ASN A 160 -24.51 11.03 2.99
CA ASN A 160 -25.16 11.75 1.88
C ASN A 160 -26.68 11.88 2.09
N ALA A 161 -27.33 10.81 2.55
CA ALA A 161 -28.75 10.84 2.87
C ALA A 161 -29.06 11.87 3.98
N ARG A 162 -28.20 11.97 4.98
CA ARG A 162 -28.34 12.95 6.07
C ARG A 162 -28.04 14.38 5.65
N LEU A 163 -27.03 14.57 4.81
CA LEU A 163 -26.72 15.87 4.23
C LEU A 163 -27.94 16.42 3.48
N ASN A 164 -28.53 15.61 2.64
CA ASN A 164 -29.72 15.97 1.88
C ASN A 164 -30.91 16.30 2.81
N ALA A 165 -31.14 15.49 3.84
CA ALA A 165 -32.20 15.74 4.83
C ALA A 165 -31.97 17.04 5.63
N THR A 166 -30.70 17.33 5.95
CA THR A 166 -30.32 18.56 6.68
C THR A 166 -30.53 19.79 5.81
N VAL A 167 -30.09 19.74 4.54
CA VAL A 167 -30.31 20.82 3.56
C VAL A 167 -31.80 21.04 3.35
N GLU A 168 -32.58 19.97 3.17
CA GLU A 168 -34.03 20.06 3.04
C GLU A 168 -34.70 20.71 4.26
N THR A 169 -34.22 20.38 5.46
CA THR A 169 -34.74 20.96 6.70
C THR A 169 -34.38 22.46 6.83
N LEU A 170 -33.16 22.84 6.44
CA LEU A 170 -32.71 24.23 6.51
C LEU A 170 -33.27 25.10 5.38
N THR A 171 -33.65 24.51 4.24
CA THR A 171 -34.22 25.24 3.11
C THR A 171 -35.75 25.30 3.14
N LYS A 172 -36.41 24.56 4.02
CA LYS A 172 -37.84 24.75 4.27
C LYS A 172 -38.05 26.17 4.83
N PRO A 173 -38.78 27.04 4.13
CA PRO A 173 -39.09 28.36 4.69
C PRO A 173 -39.78 28.14 6.04
N LEU A 174 -39.28 28.80 7.06
CA LEU A 174 -39.99 28.94 8.32
C LEU A 174 -41.37 29.48 7.95
N ALA A 175 -42.34 28.60 7.92
CA ALA A 175 -43.72 29.01 7.80
C ALA A 175 -44.01 29.93 8.97
N ALA A 176 -44.20 31.20 8.66
CA ALA A 176 -44.58 32.27 9.59
C ALA A 176 -45.93 31.95 10.26
#